data_9877b3faaf0a534371130959eec786e0
#
_entry.id   9877b3faaf0a534371130959eec786e0
#
_cell.length_a   1.000
_cell.length_b   1.000
_cell.length_c   1.000
_cell.angle_alpha   90.00
_cell.angle_beta   90.00
_cell.angle_gamma   90.00
#
_symmetry.space_group_name_H-M   'P 1'
#
loop_
_entity.id
_entity.type
_entity.pdbx_description
1 polymer ?
#
loop_
_entity_poly.entity_id
_entity_poly.type
_entity_poly.pdbx_seq_one_letter_code
_entity_poly.pdbx_strand_id
1 'polypeptide(L)'
;PDTIKGEITYFKHDTVNVLQEVTEPLKLSWRLIETKEQEKEREKLERDRRKAEAAGEEWVEPKKENPFAYKLPLTGEINPENNLTVDFDYPLTRLDSAAMLLTLTRPDNSIEDVPVRFVRDTGLLRRWHIEAPWTSGGQYTLTIPKGAITDVAGFSNDSIVGKYTVLDPEKF
;
A
#
# COMPACT_ATOMS: atom_id res chain seq x y z
N PRO A 1 3.04 -11.03 -24.97
CA PRO A 1 3.14 -9.60 -24.70
C PRO A 1 1.92 -8.90 -25.29
N ASP A 2 1.18 -8.21 -24.41
CA ASP A 2 0.01 -7.46 -24.84
C ASP A 2 0.46 -6.26 -25.66
N THR A 3 -0.04 -6.17 -26.88
CA THR A 3 0.30 -5.08 -27.79
C THR A 3 -0.93 -4.19 -27.92
N ILE A 4 -0.79 -2.93 -27.50
CA ILE A 4 -1.80 -1.91 -27.75
C ILE A 4 -1.56 -1.36 -29.15
N LYS A 5 -2.58 -1.46 -30.00
CA LYS A 5 -2.59 -0.84 -31.32
C LYS A 5 -3.41 0.42 -31.27
N GLY A 6 -2.86 1.50 -31.76
CA GLY A 6 -3.50 2.80 -31.86
C GLY A 6 -3.04 3.51 -33.11
N GLU A 7 -3.55 4.69 -33.35
CA GLU A 7 -3.14 5.59 -34.41
C GLU A 7 -2.77 6.93 -33.79
N ILE A 8 -1.71 7.54 -34.30
CA ILE A 8 -1.30 8.88 -33.95
C ILE A 8 -1.44 9.77 -35.14
N THR A 9 -2.21 10.85 -34.99
CA THR A 9 -2.39 11.86 -36.02
C THR A 9 -1.67 13.13 -35.61
N TYR A 10 -0.83 13.63 -36.47
CA TYR A 10 -0.05 14.84 -36.23
C TYR A 10 0.15 15.63 -37.54
N PHE A 11 0.51 16.89 -37.41
CA PHE A 11 0.80 17.76 -38.52
C PHE A 11 2.32 17.74 -38.84
N LYS A 12 2.69 17.51 -40.08
CA LYS A 12 4.08 17.50 -40.57
C LYS A 12 4.17 18.39 -41.81
N HIS A 13 5.26 19.13 -41.94
CA HIS A 13 5.57 19.86 -43.15
C HIS A 13 6.02 18.90 -44.24
N ASP A 14 5.49 19.03 -45.43
CA ASP A 14 5.94 18.32 -46.61
C ASP A 14 7.23 18.97 -47.22
N THR A 15 7.70 18.43 -48.36
CA THR A 15 8.93 18.90 -49.03
C THR A 15 8.82 20.33 -49.58
N VAL A 16 7.60 20.89 -49.68
CA VAL A 16 7.32 22.27 -50.13
C VAL A 16 6.84 23.18 -48.97
N ASN A 17 7.08 22.75 -47.72
CA ASN A 17 6.78 23.46 -46.51
C ASN A 17 5.29 23.73 -46.26
N VAL A 18 4.41 22.85 -46.79
CA VAL A 18 2.97 22.87 -46.52
C VAL A 18 2.68 21.89 -45.40
N LEU A 19 1.84 22.36 -44.43
CA LEU A 19 1.44 21.53 -43.30
C LEU A 19 0.42 20.49 -43.76
N GLN A 20 0.75 19.22 -43.57
CA GLN A 20 -0.14 18.09 -43.90
C GLN A 20 -0.44 17.29 -42.63
N GLU A 21 -1.66 16.80 -42.53
CA GLU A 21 -2.08 15.87 -41.49
C GLU A 21 -1.60 14.47 -41.88
N VAL A 22 -0.83 13.84 -40.97
CA VAL A 22 -0.29 12.50 -41.17
C VAL A 22 -0.78 11.60 -40.07
N THR A 23 -1.35 10.46 -40.44
CA THR A 23 -1.75 9.41 -39.48
C THR A 23 -0.85 8.21 -39.61
N GLU A 24 -0.19 7.83 -38.54
CA GLU A 24 0.68 6.67 -38.50
C GLU A 24 0.17 5.65 -37.45
N PRO A 25 0.28 4.33 -37.78
CA PRO A 25 -0.09 3.29 -36.82
C PRO A 25 0.92 3.23 -35.68
N LEU A 26 0.42 3.32 -34.45
CA LEU A 26 1.19 3.19 -33.21
C LEU A 26 1.08 1.77 -32.68
N LYS A 27 2.21 1.11 -32.45
CA LYS A 27 2.29 -0.18 -31.77
C LYS A 27 3.07 0.01 -30.47
N LEU A 28 2.40 -0.04 -29.36
CA LEU A 28 3.00 -0.05 -28.03
C LEU A 28 3.06 -1.48 -27.53
N SER A 29 4.25 -2.04 -27.37
CA SER A 29 4.45 -3.32 -26.71
C SER A 29 4.97 -3.08 -25.30
N TRP A 30 4.26 -3.64 -24.32
CA TRP A 30 4.69 -3.60 -22.94
C TRP A 30 5.65 -4.76 -22.68
N ARG A 31 6.84 -4.46 -22.19
CA ARG A 31 7.77 -5.45 -21.65
C ARG A 31 7.95 -5.15 -20.18
N LEU A 32 7.63 -6.11 -19.34
CA LEU A 32 8.16 -6.11 -17.98
C LEU A 32 9.68 -6.22 -18.08
N ILE A 33 10.36 -5.13 -17.76
CA ILE A 33 11.82 -5.15 -17.62
C ILE A 33 12.04 -5.60 -16.17
N GLU A 34 12.42 -6.86 -15.98
CA GLU A 34 12.87 -7.34 -14.68
C GLU A 34 14.06 -6.49 -14.23
N THR A 35 14.01 -6.00 -13.01
CA THR A 35 15.17 -5.34 -12.42
C THR A 35 16.27 -6.39 -12.16
N LYS A 36 17.53 -5.95 -12.09
CA LYS A 36 18.65 -6.85 -11.74
C LYS A 36 18.46 -7.57 -10.39
N GLU A 37 17.69 -6.98 -9.50
CA GLU A 37 17.34 -7.56 -8.22
C GLU A 37 16.32 -8.69 -8.38
N GLN A 38 15.29 -8.49 -9.18
CA GLN A 38 14.28 -9.50 -9.51
C GLN A 38 14.88 -10.69 -10.25
N GLU A 39 15.81 -10.43 -11.17
CA GLU A 39 16.55 -11.48 -11.87
C GLU A 39 17.39 -12.34 -10.92
N LYS A 40 18.15 -11.71 -10.01
CA LYS A 40 18.93 -12.41 -8.98
C LYS A 40 18.04 -13.20 -8.01
N GLU A 41 16.91 -12.66 -7.64
CA GLU A 41 15.95 -13.33 -6.76
C GLU A 41 15.37 -14.58 -7.44
N ARG A 42 14.98 -14.47 -8.72
CA ARG A 42 14.51 -15.60 -9.54
C ARG A 42 15.58 -16.68 -9.69
N GLU A 43 16.83 -16.30 -10.00
CA GLU A 43 17.93 -17.25 -10.10
C GLU A 43 18.22 -17.95 -8.77
N LYS A 44 18.14 -17.23 -7.65
CA LYS A 44 18.29 -17.80 -6.31
C LYS A 44 17.18 -18.82 -6.02
N LEU A 45 15.93 -18.45 -6.30
CA LEU A 45 14.76 -19.31 -6.11
C LEU A 45 14.87 -20.60 -6.92
N GLU A 46 15.28 -20.49 -8.17
CA GLU A 46 15.45 -21.63 -9.07
C GLU A 46 16.59 -22.56 -8.63
N ARG A 47 17.67 -21.99 -8.13
CA ARG A 47 18.79 -22.75 -7.55
C ARG A 47 18.37 -23.47 -6.28
N ASP A 48 17.61 -22.83 -5.40
CA ASP A 48 17.16 -23.43 -4.14
C ASP A 48 16.12 -24.53 -4.41
N ARG A 49 15.24 -24.36 -5.39
CA ARG A 49 14.34 -25.39 -5.88
C ARG A 49 15.10 -26.63 -6.39
N ARG A 50 16.10 -26.44 -7.24
CA ARG A 50 16.92 -27.55 -7.75
C ARG A 50 17.66 -28.30 -6.65
N LYS A 51 18.09 -27.60 -5.60
CA LYS A 51 18.73 -28.24 -4.43
C LYS A 51 17.74 -29.07 -3.64
N ALA A 52 16.52 -28.59 -3.39
CA ALA A 52 15.48 -29.35 -2.70
C ALA A 52 15.07 -30.60 -3.51
N GLU A 53 14.87 -30.46 -4.83
CA GLU A 53 14.57 -31.57 -5.73
C GLU A 53 15.70 -32.63 -5.71
N ALA A 54 16.96 -32.21 -5.69
CA ALA A 54 18.12 -33.12 -5.62
C ALA A 54 18.25 -33.78 -4.26
N ALA A 55 17.80 -33.17 -3.18
CA ALA A 55 17.77 -33.73 -1.82
C ALA A 55 16.55 -34.64 -1.58
N GLY A 56 15.58 -34.68 -2.53
CA GLY A 56 14.33 -35.44 -2.35
C GLY A 56 13.36 -34.79 -1.37
N GLU A 57 13.53 -33.47 -1.11
CA GLU A 57 12.68 -32.69 -0.24
C GLU A 57 11.55 -32.05 -1.06
N GLU A 58 10.36 -31.93 -0.44
CA GLU A 58 9.24 -31.22 -1.07
C GLU A 58 9.55 -29.73 -1.12
N TRP A 59 9.62 -29.15 -2.35
CA TRP A 59 9.84 -27.72 -2.53
C TRP A 59 8.59 -26.95 -2.16
N VAL A 60 8.69 -26.13 -1.12
CA VAL A 60 7.68 -25.14 -0.77
C VAL A 60 8.14 -23.79 -1.29
N GLU A 61 7.41 -23.24 -2.25
CA GLU A 61 7.69 -21.90 -2.78
C GLU A 61 7.64 -20.87 -1.64
N PRO A 62 8.70 -20.07 -1.43
CA PRO A 62 8.68 -19.06 -0.39
C PRO A 62 7.52 -18.11 -0.64
N LYS A 63 6.73 -17.84 0.39
CA LYS A 63 5.64 -16.87 0.31
C LYS A 63 6.20 -15.56 -0.22
N LYS A 64 5.72 -15.12 -1.38
CA LYS A 64 6.00 -13.77 -1.86
C LYS A 64 5.54 -12.79 -0.79
N GLU A 65 6.45 -11.91 -0.38
CA GLU A 65 6.08 -10.80 0.48
C GLU A 65 4.93 -10.04 -0.18
N ASN A 66 3.96 -9.66 0.64
CA ASN A 66 2.84 -8.87 0.13
C ASN A 66 3.37 -7.51 -0.35
N PRO A 67 3.24 -7.18 -1.65
CA PRO A 67 3.76 -5.92 -2.18
C PRO A 67 2.97 -4.69 -1.72
N PHE A 68 1.88 -4.87 -0.96
CA PHE A 68 1.15 -3.76 -0.34
C PHE A 68 2.02 -3.09 0.71
N ALA A 69 2.50 -1.89 0.41
CA ALA A 69 3.42 -1.16 1.27
C ALA A 69 2.78 0.11 1.84
N TYR A 70 3.04 0.33 3.12
CA TYR A 70 2.54 1.49 3.87
C TYR A 70 3.53 1.90 4.96
N LYS A 71 3.42 3.15 5.40
CA LYS A 71 4.17 3.70 6.54
C LYS A 71 3.18 4.11 7.62
N LEU A 72 3.04 3.28 8.62
CA LEU A 72 2.25 3.51 9.83
C LEU A 72 3.09 3.05 11.01
N PRO A 73 3.42 3.89 11.98
CA PRO A 73 4.03 3.41 13.22
C PRO A 73 3.04 2.46 13.92
N LEU A 74 3.45 1.21 14.11
CA LEU A 74 2.58 0.19 14.74
C LEU A 74 2.60 0.24 16.27
N THR A 75 3.53 1.02 16.83
CA THR A 75 3.64 1.27 18.27
C THR A 75 4.12 2.69 18.48
N GLY A 76 3.67 3.34 19.54
CA GLY A 76 4.17 4.66 19.88
C GLY A 76 3.23 5.48 20.73
N GLU A 77 3.67 6.68 20.98
CA GLU A 77 2.93 7.70 21.70
C GLU A 77 2.23 8.63 20.70
N ILE A 78 0.98 8.94 20.99
CA ILE A 78 0.18 9.88 20.19
C ILE A 78 -0.08 11.12 21.04
N ASN A 79 0.17 12.29 20.45
CA ASN A 79 -0.33 13.54 21.03
C ASN A 79 -1.86 13.60 20.80
N PRO A 80 -2.67 13.84 21.84
CA PRO A 80 -4.13 13.88 21.72
C PRO A 80 -4.64 14.94 20.73
N GLU A 81 -3.86 15.97 20.47
CA GLU A 81 -4.19 17.01 19.50
C GLU A 81 -3.89 16.62 18.03
N ASN A 82 -3.10 15.57 17.83
CA ASN A 82 -2.68 15.12 16.52
C ASN A 82 -3.38 13.82 16.13
N ASN A 83 -3.79 13.73 14.88
CA ASN A 83 -4.28 12.49 14.31
C ASN A 83 -3.13 11.56 13.94
N LEU A 84 -3.36 10.26 14.01
CA LEU A 84 -2.42 9.28 13.50
C LEU A 84 -2.41 9.34 11.96
N THR A 85 -1.23 9.32 11.36
CA THR A 85 -1.07 9.44 9.91
C THR A 85 -0.55 8.15 9.32
N VAL A 86 -1.12 7.72 8.20
CA VAL A 86 -0.65 6.60 7.39
C VAL A 86 -0.36 7.06 5.97
N ASP A 87 0.84 6.72 5.48
CA ASP A 87 1.26 6.96 4.10
C ASP A 87 1.31 5.62 3.36
N PHE A 88 0.62 5.53 2.22
CA PHE A 88 0.66 4.36 1.34
C PHE A 88 1.62 4.60 0.18
N ASP A 89 2.27 3.56 -0.32
CA ASP A 89 3.16 3.69 -1.49
C ASP A 89 2.37 3.99 -2.77
N TYR A 90 1.12 3.51 -2.84
CA TYR A 90 0.20 3.75 -3.94
C TYR A 90 -1.13 4.36 -3.44
N PRO A 91 -1.84 5.15 -4.27
CA PRO A 91 -3.20 5.57 -3.95
C PRO A 91 -4.13 4.38 -3.73
N LEU A 92 -5.16 4.57 -2.90
CA LEU A 92 -6.12 3.51 -2.61
C LEU A 92 -7.28 3.53 -3.59
N THR A 93 -7.74 2.34 -4.01
CA THR A 93 -8.98 2.13 -4.75
C THR A 93 -10.13 1.72 -3.84
N ARG A 94 -9.81 1.04 -2.73
CA ARG A 94 -10.80 0.59 -1.76
C ARG A 94 -10.28 0.78 -0.35
N LEU A 95 -11.15 1.27 0.51
CA LEU A 95 -10.93 1.35 1.96
C LEU A 95 -12.25 0.99 2.65
N ASP A 96 -12.24 -0.13 3.36
CA ASP A 96 -13.39 -0.61 4.14
C ASP A 96 -13.21 -0.16 5.60
N SER A 97 -13.60 1.09 5.86
CA SER A 97 -13.49 1.67 7.20
C SER A 97 -14.41 1.01 8.23
N ALA A 98 -15.50 0.37 7.78
CA ALA A 98 -16.44 -0.30 8.69
C ALA A 98 -15.86 -1.60 9.28
N ALA A 99 -14.89 -2.21 8.58
CA ALA A 99 -14.19 -3.39 9.08
C ALA A 99 -13.05 -3.08 10.05
N MET A 100 -12.67 -1.81 10.19
CA MET A 100 -11.55 -1.37 11.03
C MET A 100 -12.03 -1.11 12.44
N LEU A 101 -11.27 -1.59 13.43
CA LEU A 101 -11.62 -1.48 14.84
C LEU A 101 -10.54 -0.68 15.57
N LEU A 102 -10.99 0.24 16.40
CA LEU A 102 -10.16 0.93 17.39
C LEU A 102 -10.73 0.64 18.77
N THR A 103 -9.91 0.10 19.65
CA THR A 103 -10.31 -0.20 21.03
C THR A 103 -9.48 0.59 22.02
N LEU A 104 -10.11 1.06 23.08
CA LEU A 104 -9.48 1.67 24.25
C LEU A 104 -9.43 0.65 25.39
N THR A 105 -8.23 0.39 25.89
CA THR A 105 -8.03 -0.39 27.12
C THR A 105 -7.98 0.57 28.32
N ARG A 106 -8.90 0.42 29.23
CA ARG A 106 -8.97 1.22 30.48
C ARG A 106 -8.03 0.65 31.55
N PRO A 107 -7.70 1.42 32.62
CA PRO A 107 -6.83 0.95 33.70
C PRO A 107 -7.37 -0.28 34.46
N ASP A 108 -8.67 -0.53 34.41
CA ASP A 108 -9.32 -1.72 34.95
C ASP A 108 -9.29 -2.93 34.01
N ASN A 109 -8.54 -2.82 32.90
CA ASN A 109 -8.46 -3.79 31.80
C ASN A 109 -9.79 -4.01 31.03
N SER A 110 -10.78 -3.17 31.22
CA SER A 110 -11.96 -3.19 30.34
C SER A 110 -11.61 -2.65 28.97
N ILE A 111 -12.25 -3.22 27.92
CA ILE A 111 -12.04 -2.85 26.52
C ILE A 111 -13.31 -2.19 26.01
N GLU A 112 -13.17 -1.04 25.41
CA GLU A 112 -14.26 -0.27 24.82
C GLU A 112 -13.97 0.03 23.34
N ASP A 113 -14.98 -0.16 22.50
CA ASP A 113 -14.89 0.22 21.09
C ASP A 113 -14.97 1.73 20.93
N VAL A 114 -14.05 2.30 20.18
CA VAL A 114 -13.93 3.74 19.95
C VAL A 114 -14.22 4.04 18.49
N PRO A 115 -15.08 5.02 18.18
CA PRO A 115 -15.34 5.41 16.81
C PRO A 115 -14.06 5.93 16.15
N VAL A 116 -13.74 5.39 14.98
CA VAL A 116 -12.56 5.77 14.19
C VAL A 116 -12.99 6.22 12.80
N ARG A 117 -12.34 7.25 12.28
CA ARG A 117 -12.58 7.77 10.93
C ARG A 117 -11.27 7.81 10.15
N PHE A 118 -11.33 7.35 8.92
CA PHE A 118 -10.23 7.46 7.96
C PHE A 118 -10.52 8.60 7.00
N VAL A 119 -9.71 9.63 7.05
CA VAL A 119 -9.87 10.85 6.24
C VAL A 119 -8.69 11.01 5.31
N ARG A 120 -8.96 11.10 4.02
CA ARG A 120 -7.90 11.32 3.03
C ARG A 120 -7.37 12.73 3.12
N ASP A 121 -6.05 12.91 3.09
CA ASP A 121 -5.41 14.19 2.98
C ASP A 121 -5.81 14.91 1.68
N THR A 122 -6.06 16.22 1.75
CA THR A 122 -6.51 17.01 0.59
C THR A 122 -5.40 17.32 -0.40
N GLY A 123 -4.15 17.36 0.04
CA GLY A 123 -2.96 17.64 -0.79
C GLY A 123 -2.18 16.40 -1.23
N LEU A 124 -2.30 15.30 -0.49
CA LEU A 124 -1.51 14.10 -0.71
C LEU A 124 -2.40 12.87 -0.88
N LEU A 125 -2.60 12.41 -2.13
CA LEU A 125 -3.50 11.29 -2.47
C LEU A 125 -3.16 9.97 -1.74
N ARG A 126 -1.92 9.80 -1.30
CA ARG A 126 -1.42 8.59 -0.63
C ARG A 126 -1.43 8.69 0.89
N ARG A 127 -1.75 9.88 1.44
CA ARG A 127 -1.79 10.13 2.88
C ARG A 127 -3.21 10.09 3.40
N TRP A 128 -3.37 9.44 4.55
CA TRP A 128 -4.63 9.36 5.25
C TRP A 128 -4.42 9.65 6.73
N HIS A 129 -5.40 10.28 7.33
CA HIS A 129 -5.45 10.58 8.75
C HIS A 129 -6.44 9.64 9.42
N ILE A 130 -6.04 9.11 10.56
CA ILE A 130 -6.88 8.26 11.40
C ILE A 130 -7.31 9.14 12.57
N GLU A 131 -8.56 9.55 12.53
CA GLU A 131 -9.17 10.44 13.51
C GLU A 131 -9.97 9.62 14.53
N ALA A 132 -9.76 9.90 15.80
CA ALA A 132 -10.52 9.31 16.89
C ALA A 132 -10.60 10.28 18.09
N PRO A 133 -11.54 10.12 19.01
CA PRO A 133 -11.57 10.86 20.26
C PRO A 133 -10.47 10.35 21.21
N TRP A 134 -9.24 10.77 20.96
CA TRP A 134 -8.08 10.38 21.74
C TRP A 134 -8.18 10.93 23.18
N THR A 135 -8.17 10.04 24.17
CA THR A 135 -8.21 10.40 25.58
C THR A 135 -6.80 10.37 26.17
N SER A 136 -6.38 11.43 26.83
CA SER A 136 -5.07 11.53 27.51
C SER A 136 -4.80 10.33 28.40
N GLY A 137 -3.62 9.75 28.30
CA GLY A 137 -3.20 8.57 29.06
C GLY A 137 -3.87 7.26 28.62
N GLY A 138 -4.75 7.27 27.62
CA GLY A 138 -5.45 6.10 27.09
C GLY A 138 -4.52 5.16 26.31
N GLN A 139 -4.76 3.86 26.43
CA GLN A 139 -4.08 2.83 25.63
C GLN A 139 -5.03 2.32 24.55
N TYR A 140 -4.61 2.48 23.29
CA TYR A 140 -5.43 2.15 22.13
C TYR A 140 -4.83 1.00 21.32
N THR A 141 -5.71 0.16 20.78
CA THR A 141 -5.32 -0.87 19.79
C THR A 141 -6.15 -0.64 18.53
N LEU A 142 -5.45 -0.34 17.43
CA LEU A 142 -6.03 -0.26 16.09
C LEU A 142 -5.86 -1.61 15.40
N THR A 143 -6.95 -2.16 14.89
CA THR A 143 -6.95 -3.40 14.12
C THR A 143 -7.54 -3.14 12.73
N ILE A 144 -6.75 -3.39 11.69
CA ILE A 144 -7.17 -3.33 10.30
C ILE A 144 -7.11 -4.76 9.76
N PRO A 145 -8.25 -5.40 9.46
CA PRO A 145 -8.25 -6.78 9.01
C PRO A 145 -7.64 -6.92 7.61
N LYS A 146 -7.20 -8.12 7.29
CA LYS A 146 -6.66 -8.46 5.97
C LYS A 146 -7.68 -8.15 4.87
N GLY A 147 -7.23 -7.47 3.80
CA GLY A 147 -8.05 -7.14 2.65
C GLY A 147 -9.00 -5.95 2.83
N ALA A 148 -8.95 -5.25 3.98
CA ALA A 148 -9.76 -4.05 4.21
C ALA A 148 -9.32 -2.86 3.34
N ILE A 149 -8.06 -2.84 2.92
CA ILE A 149 -7.48 -1.79 2.10
C ILE A 149 -6.95 -2.41 0.80
N THR A 150 -7.22 -1.77 -0.34
CA THR A 150 -6.68 -2.19 -1.64
C THR A 150 -6.16 -0.95 -2.37
N ASP A 151 -4.99 -1.06 -2.96
CA ASP A 151 -4.36 0.01 -3.76
C ASP A 151 -4.74 -0.06 -5.25
N VAL A 152 -4.27 0.92 -6.03
CA VAL A 152 -4.52 1.00 -7.48
C VAL A 152 -3.82 -0.11 -8.27
N ALA A 153 -2.81 -0.77 -7.70
CA ALA A 153 -2.14 -1.91 -8.31
C ALA A 153 -2.88 -3.25 -8.01
N GLY A 154 -3.95 -3.20 -7.21
CA GLY A 154 -4.75 -4.37 -6.86
C GLY A 154 -4.22 -5.17 -5.67
N PHE A 155 -3.17 -4.69 -4.99
CA PHE A 155 -2.65 -5.33 -3.79
C PHE A 155 -3.47 -4.93 -2.57
N SER A 156 -3.63 -5.87 -1.64
CA SER A 156 -4.40 -5.66 -0.42
C SER A 156 -3.52 -5.86 0.81
N ASN A 157 -3.86 -5.16 1.90
CA ASN A 157 -3.14 -5.29 3.16
C ASN A 157 -3.28 -6.68 3.78
N ASP A 158 -2.23 -7.12 4.47
CA ASP A 158 -2.34 -8.15 5.50
C ASP A 158 -2.95 -7.57 6.78
N SER A 159 -3.25 -8.40 7.78
CA SER A 159 -3.75 -7.90 9.07
C SER A 159 -2.74 -6.95 9.70
N ILE A 160 -3.19 -5.75 10.07
CA ILE A 160 -2.38 -4.72 10.70
C ILE A 160 -2.92 -4.50 12.10
N VAL A 161 -2.04 -4.57 13.09
CA VAL A 161 -2.38 -4.28 14.50
C VAL A 161 -1.39 -3.27 15.02
N GLY A 162 -1.89 -2.10 15.42
CA GLY A 162 -1.12 -1.03 16.04
C GLY A 162 -1.52 -0.80 17.48
N LYS A 163 -0.55 -0.53 18.35
CA LYS A 163 -0.77 -0.23 19.79
C LYS A 163 -0.21 1.14 20.12
N TYR A 164 -1.03 1.98 20.68
CA TYR A 164 -0.70 3.38 20.95
C TYR A 164 -1.02 3.78 22.38
N THR A 165 -0.19 4.64 22.95
CA THR A 165 -0.47 5.31 24.20
C THR A 165 -0.63 6.79 23.92
N VAL A 166 -1.73 7.38 24.36
CA VAL A 166 -1.95 8.81 24.21
C VAL A 166 -1.23 9.56 25.32
N LEU A 167 -0.43 10.56 24.95
CA LEU A 167 0.30 11.40 25.90
C LEU A 167 -0.66 12.08 26.86
N ASP A 168 -0.24 12.14 28.12
CA ASP A 168 -0.93 12.89 29.17
C ASP A 168 -0.15 14.18 29.44
N PRO A 169 -0.63 15.34 28.95
CA PRO A 169 0.08 16.60 29.10
C PRO A 169 0.28 17.05 30.56
N GLU A 170 -0.47 16.47 31.49
CA GLU A 170 -0.32 16.79 32.93
C GLU A 170 0.86 16.04 33.60
N LYS A 171 1.48 15.10 32.87
CA LYS A 171 2.63 14.31 33.40
C LYS A 171 4.01 14.83 32.98
N PHE A 172 4.06 15.97 32.32
CA PHE A 172 5.32 16.60 31.91
C PHE A 172 5.53 17.95 32.55
#